data_a85fdd4fba0eafcc92041e43c442c3c2
#
_entry.id   a85fdd4fba0eafcc92041e43c442c3c2
#
_cell.length_a   1.000
_cell.length_b   1.000
_cell.length_c   1.000
_cell.angle_alpha   90.00
_cell.angle_beta   90.00
_cell.angle_gamma   90.00
#
_symmetry.space_group_name_H-M   'P 1'
#
loop_
_entity.id
_entity.type
_entity.pdbx_description
1 polymer ?
#
loop_
_entity_poly.entity_id
_entity_poly.type
_entity_poly.pdbx_seq_one_letter_code
_entity_poly.pdbx_strand_id
1 'polypeptide(L)'
;MQNKGFVKFIAICLTLICLFYLSFSFVTRHYEQKAEAMGETAGKAYLDSLRQSDKAVWLGYDYKKCEAMQIGLGLDLKGGMNVILEVSVPDVVKNLAGSNADNAQVKQIMAEARTEAEHSSENFLDVFVRLYQQKVGKDQLGGLFALKLKSEGVTPNSTDAQVKAVLEKEIKAAVDNSYQVVRQRIDRFGVAQPNIQILEGRGQMGQIMVEMPGIKEPERVRKLLQGSANLEFWETYNLNEIQGALAALDTRLAQANNGKQGAKADSAKVDSTKQEKAATAKADAAAALKSLSKDKKGAEAQTATAQPNKARAAALKAHPLL
;
A
#
# COMPACT_ATOMS: atom_id res chain seq x y z
N MET A 1 9.98 -56.54 28.19
CA MET A 1 8.55 -56.89 27.91
C MET A 1 7.92 -55.69 27.23
N GLN A 2 7.56 -55.79 25.94
CA GLN A 2 6.86 -54.71 25.23
C GLN A 2 5.42 -54.66 25.77
N ASN A 3 5.01 -53.53 26.32
CA ASN A 3 3.67 -53.28 26.82
C ASN A 3 2.70 -53.14 25.63
N LYS A 4 2.38 -54.28 24.97
CA LYS A 4 1.48 -54.31 23.77
C LYS A 4 0.13 -53.65 24.03
N GLY A 5 -0.37 -53.68 25.29
CA GLY A 5 -1.60 -53.00 25.71
C GLY A 5 -1.48 -51.49 25.67
N PHE A 6 -0.39 -50.92 26.16
CA PHE A 6 -0.12 -49.50 26.18
C PHE A 6 0.02 -48.92 24.75
N VAL A 7 0.70 -49.64 23.86
CA VAL A 7 0.85 -49.23 22.45
C VAL A 7 -0.54 -49.23 21.75
N LYS A 8 -1.36 -50.24 21.97
CA LYS A 8 -2.71 -50.28 21.44
C LYS A 8 -3.59 -49.12 21.96
N PHE A 9 -3.50 -48.83 23.27
CA PHE A 9 -4.23 -47.71 23.86
C PHE A 9 -3.82 -46.35 23.22
N ILE A 10 -2.51 -46.10 23.08
CA ILE A 10 -2.03 -44.90 22.41
C ILE A 10 -2.51 -44.82 20.95
N ALA A 11 -2.45 -45.93 20.22
CA ALA A 11 -2.92 -45.98 18.85
C ALA A 11 -4.41 -45.64 18.73
N ILE A 12 -5.26 -46.17 19.63
CA ILE A 12 -6.70 -45.89 19.66
C ILE A 12 -6.95 -44.40 19.99
N CYS A 13 -6.26 -43.86 21.00
CA CYS A 13 -6.37 -42.42 21.36
C CYS A 13 -5.97 -41.53 20.19
N LEU A 14 -4.86 -41.83 19.52
CA LEU A 14 -4.37 -41.07 18.36
C LEU A 14 -5.39 -41.11 17.23
N THR A 15 -5.96 -42.29 16.94
CA THR A 15 -6.99 -42.44 15.90
C THR A 15 -8.22 -41.61 16.22
N LEU A 16 -8.68 -41.60 17.48
CA LEU A 16 -9.84 -40.81 17.91
C LEU A 16 -9.55 -39.30 17.76
N ILE A 17 -8.37 -38.84 18.13
CA ILE A 17 -7.95 -37.47 17.95
C ILE A 17 -7.93 -37.08 16.46
N CYS A 18 -7.38 -37.93 15.60
CA CYS A 18 -7.38 -37.70 14.15
C CYS A 18 -8.80 -37.61 13.58
N LEU A 19 -9.71 -38.54 13.98
CA LEU A 19 -11.12 -38.52 13.55
C LEU A 19 -11.83 -37.25 14.04
N PHE A 20 -11.55 -36.82 15.26
CA PHE A 20 -12.07 -35.58 15.81
C PHE A 20 -11.68 -34.34 14.96
N TYR A 21 -10.41 -34.19 14.61
CA TYR A 21 -9.95 -33.09 13.75
C TYR A 21 -10.52 -33.19 12.33
N LEU A 22 -10.60 -34.39 11.76
CA LEU A 22 -11.21 -34.59 10.44
C LEU A 22 -12.68 -34.17 10.43
N SER A 23 -13.41 -34.33 11.55
CA SER A 23 -14.82 -33.94 11.63
C SER A 23 -15.06 -32.46 11.39
N PHE A 24 -14.13 -31.58 11.80
CA PHE A 24 -14.22 -30.15 11.53
C PHE A 24 -14.15 -29.84 10.03
N SER A 25 -13.24 -30.50 9.30
CA SER A 25 -13.12 -30.33 7.84
C SER A 25 -14.39 -30.84 7.12
N PHE A 26 -15.05 -31.88 7.63
CA PHE A 26 -16.27 -32.36 7.03
C PHE A 26 -17.45 -31.37 7.24
N VAL A 27 -17.55 -30.81 8.44
CA VAL A 27 -18.58 -29.81 8.77
C VAL A 27 -18.40 -28.53 7.95
N THR A 28 -17.20 -27.96 7.90
CA THR A 28 -16.94 -26.74 7.13
C THR A 28 -17.23 -26.95 5.64
N ARG A 29 -16.80 -28.09 5.08
CA ARG A 29 -17.08 -28.44 3.69
C ARG A 29 -18.58 -28.56 3.39
N HIS A 30 -19.37 -29.09 4.33
CA HIS A 30 -20.83 -29.17 4.18
C HIS A 30 -21.46 -27.77 4.05
N TYR A 31 -21.05 -26.81 4.89
CA TYR A 31 -21.58 -25.45 4.83
C TYR A 31 -21.05 -24.67 3.61
N GLU A 32 -19.79 -24.88 3.20
CA GLU A 32 -19.24 -24.33 1.97
C GLU A 32 -20.01 -24.80 0.73
N GLN A 33 -20.30 -26.11 0.61
CA GLN A 33 -21.10 -26.66 -0.49
C GLN A 33 -22.51 -26.08 -0.51
N LYS A 34 -23.13 -25.91 0.66
CA LYS A 34 -24.45 -25.29 0.77
C LYS A 34 -24.42 -23.83 0.32
N ALA A 35 -23.37 -23.09 0.65
CA ALA A 35 -23.18 -21.72 0.19
C ALA A 35 -22.95 -21.65 -1.32
N GLU A 36 -22.17 -22.54 -1.89
CA GLU A 36 -21.96 -22.64 -3.35
C GLU A 36 -23.26 -22.89 -4.11
N ALA A 37 -24.15 -23.74 -3.57
CA ALA A 37 -25.46 -24.01 -4.15
C ALA A 37 -26.40 -22.77 -4.15
N MET A 38 -26.17 -21.79 -3.27
CA MET A 38 -26.97 -20.55 -3.18
C MET A 38 -26.51 -19.47 -4.18
N GLY A 39 -25.41 -19.70 -4.91
CA GLY A 39 -24.81 -18.72 -5.82
C GLY A 39 -23.80 -17.79 -5.14
N GLU A 40 -23.02 -17.07 -5.93
CA GLU A 40 -21.83 -16.40 -5.43
C GLU A 40 -22.11 -15.30 -4.39
N THR A 41 -23.07 -14.42 -4.64
CA THR A 41 -23.43 -13.32 -3.73
C THR A 41 -24.19 -13.78 -2.51
N ALA A 42 -25.18 -14.64 -2.67
CA ALA A 42 -25.99 -15.17 -1.57
C ALA A 42 -25.17 -16.12 -0.69
N GLY A 43 -24.31 -16.93 -1.29
CA GLY A 43 -23.42 -17.84 -0.57
C GLY A 43 -22.38 -17.12 0.27
N LYS A 44 -21.76 -16.05 -0.25
CA LYS A 44 -20.84 -15.19 0.54
C LYS A 44 -21.57 -14.57 1.74
N ALA A 45 -22.74 -13.97 1.54
CA ALA A 45 -23.54 -13.40 2.62
C ALA A 45 -23.95 -14.44 3.68
N TYR A 46 -24.26 -15.65 3.25
CA TYR A 46 -24.58 -16.77 4.14
C TYR A 46 -23.39 -17.18 5.01
N LEU A 47 -22.19 -17.36 4.43
CA LEU A 47 -20.98 -17.69 5.19
C LEU A 47 -20.57 -16.55 6.14
N ASP A 48 -20.69 -15.30 5.71
CA ASP A 48 -20.40 -14.15 6.56
C ASP A 48 -21.37 -14.05 7.75
N SER A 49 -22.64 -14.36 7.52
CA SER A 49 -23.63 -14.45 8.61
C SER A 49 -23.31 -15.56 9.61
N LEU A 50 -22.80 -16.71 9.13
CA LEU A 50 -22.36 -17.82 9.99
C LEU A 50 -21.09 -17.46 10.79
N ARG A 51 -20.15 -16.74 10.18
CA ARG A 51 -18.92 -16.26 10.86
C ARG A 51 -19.20 -15.23 11.94
N GLN A 52 -20.24 -14.42 11.76
CA GLN A 52 -20.68 -13.42 12.75
C GLN A 52 -21.59 -14.00 13.83
N SER A 53 -22.12 -15.19 13.60
CA SER A 53 -23.04 -15.87 14.52
C SER A 53 -22.25 -16.70 15.53
N ASP A 54 -22.50 -16.47 16.82
CA ASP A 54 -21.97 -17.31 17.91
C ASP A 54 -22.74 -18.62 18.10
N LYS A 55 -23.59 -19.00 17.13
CA LYS A 55 -24.34 -20.26 17.21
C LYS A 55 -23.41 -21.44 17.01
N ALA A 56 -23.50 -22.40 17.94
CA ALA A 56 -22.78 -23.67 17.83
C ALA A 56 -23.23 -24.43 16.58
N VAL A 57 -22.27 -24.79 15.74
CA VAL A 57 -22.49 -25.55 14.50
C VAL A 57 -22.11 -27.01 14.66
N TRP A 58 -21.08 -27.29 15.47
CA TRP A 58 -20.59 -28.65 15.73
C TRP A 58 -20.03 -28.77 17.15
N LEU A 59 -20.51 -29.74 17.93
CA LEU A 59 -20.02 -30.06 19.29
C LEU A 59 -19.81 -28.84 20.22
N GLY A 60 -20.67 -27.81 20.08
CA GLY A 60 -20.53 -26.57 20.85
C GLY A 60 -19.56 -25.53 20.25
N TYR A 61 -18.96 -25.82 19.10
CA TYR A 61 -18.10 -24.87 18.37
C TYR A 61 -18.92 -24.10 17.33
N ASP A 62 -18.67 -22.78 17.25
CA ASP A 62 -19.20 -21.89 16.22
C ASP A 62 -18.48 -22.14 14.86
N TYR A 63 -19.07 -21.67 13.76
CA TYR A 63 -18.52 -21.89 12.41
C TYR A 63 -17.09 -21.35 12.28
N LYS A 64 -16.80 -20.17 12.84
CA LYS A 64 -15.49 -19.55 12.82
C LYS A 64 -14.40 -20.40 13.48
N LYS A 65 -14.73 -21.06 14.62
CA LYS A 65 -13.80 -21.98 15.28
C LYS A 65 -13.64 -23.28 14.50
N CYS A 66 -14.72 -23.80 13.89
CA CYS A 66 -14.62 -24.97 13.02
C CYS A 66 -13.72 -24.68 11.81
N GLU A 67 -13.85 -23.50 11.21
CA GLU A 67 -13.02 -23.03 10.09
C GLU A 67 -11.54 -22.87 10.49
N ALA A 68 -11.27 -22.42 11.71
CA ALA A 68 -9.89 -22.31 12.24
C ALA A 68 -9.25 -23.66 12.57
N MET A 69 -10.06 -24.66 12.95
CA MET A 69 -9.59 -26.01 13.32
C MET A 69 -9.60 -27.02 12.16
N GLN A 70 -10.18 -26.66 11.02
CA GLN A 70 -10.15 -27.54 9.84
C GLN A 70 -8.73 -27.74 9.33
N ILE A 71 -8.50 -28.82 8.61
CA ILE A 71 -7.23 -29.08 7.93
C ILE A 71 -7.04 -28.03 6.83
N GLY A 72 -5.98 -27.22 6.95
CA GLY A 72 -5.59 -26.26 5.93
C GLY A 72 -5.15 -26.95 4.65
N LEU A 73 -5.91 -26.76 3.57
CA LEU A 73 -5.52 -27.21 2.25
C LEU A 73 -4.65 -26.10 1.62
N GLY A 74 -3.43 -26.49 1.17
CA GLY A 74 -2.52 -25.56 0.49
C GLY A 74 -3.04 -25.07 -0.85
N LEU A 75 -2.27 -24.17 -1.47
CA LEU A 75 -2.56 -23.58 -2.78
C LEU A 75 -2.79 -24.64 -3.87
N ASP A 76 -2.04 -25.75 -3.81
CA ASP A 76 -2.11 -26.82 -4.82
C ASP A 76 -3.46 -27.55 -4.82
N LEU A 77 -4.17 -27.57 -3.69
CA LEU A 77 -5.44 -28.29 -3.54
C LEU A 77 -6.67 -27.38 -3.60
N LYS A 78 -6.58 -26.16 -3.08
CA LYS A 78 -7.68 -25.19 -3.09
C LYS A 78 -7.56 -24.13 -4.18
N GLY A 79 -6.40 -24.04 -4.87
CA GLY A 79 -6.06 -22.89 -5.67
C GLY A 79 -5.87 -21.66 -4.78
N GLY A 80 -5.70 -20.50 -5.37
CA GLY A 80 -5.51 -19.25 -4.63
C GLY A 80 -4.39 -18.41 -5.23
N MET A 81 -3.75 -17.56 -4.39
CA MET A 81 -2.63 -16.74 -4.82
C MET A 81 -1.49 -16.74 -3.81
N ASN A 82 -0.28 -16.65 -4.33
CA ASN A 82 0.93 -16.36 -3.57
C ASN A 82 1.45 -15.00 -4.00
N VAL A 83 1.73 -14.12 -3.05
CA VAL A 83 2.25 -12.77 -3.28
C VAL A 83 3.43 -12.52 -2.37
N ILE A 84 4.51 -12.00 -2.93
CA ILE A 84 5.63 -11.46 -2.17
C ILE A 84 5.46 -9.94 -2.14
N LEU A 85 5.31 -9.40 -0.93
CA LEU A 85 5.27 -7.97 -0.67
C LEU A 85 6.65 -7.54 -0.19
N GLU A 86 7.13 -6.42 -0.69
CA GLU A 86 8.41 -5.86 -0.29
C GLU A 86 8.22 -4.52 0.41
N VAL A 87 8.78 -4.41 1.60
CA VAL A 87 8.92 -3.14 2.31
C VAL A 87 10.10 -2.40 1.69
N SER A 88 9.90 -1.17 1.24
CA SER A 88 10.96 -0.35 0.65
C SER A 88 12.02 0.01 1.70
N VAL A 89 13.03 -0.83 1.85
CA VAL A 89 14.16 -0.56 2.75
C VAL A 89 14.86 0.76 2.42
N PRO A 90 15.06 1.15 1.13
CA PRO A 90 15.58 2.48 0.79
C PRO A 90 14.77 3.62 1.37
N ASP A 91 13.43 3.54 1.34
CA ASP A 91 12.58 4.59 1.89
C ASP A 91 12.61 4.63 3.42
N VAL A 92 12.73 3.47 4.09
CA VAL A 92 12.94 3.41 5.54
C VAL A 92 14.25 4.11 5.91
N VAL A 93 15.35 3.77 5.24
CA VAL A 93 16.67 4.39 5.48
C VAL A 93 16.62 5.90 5.21
N LYS A 94 15.96 6.33 4.12
CA LYS A 94 15.73 7.73 3.80
C LYS A 94 14.98 8.46 4.91
N ASN A 95 13.91 7.87 5.40
CA ASN A 95 13.11 8.45 6.49
C ASN A 95 13.90 8.56 7.80
N LEU A 96 14.75 7.59 8.10
CA LEU A 96 15.63 7.61 9.27
C LEU A 96 16.76 8.65 9.15
N ALA A 97 17.25 8.93 7.95
CA ALA A 97 18.20 10.03 7.69
C ALA A 97 17.56 11.42 7.81
N GLY A 98 16.22 11.51 7.70
CA GLY A 98 15.46 12.76 7.83
C GLY A 98 15.88 13.82 6.81
N SER A 99 16.09 15.08 7.28
CA SER A 99 16.52 16.19 6.41
C SER A 99 17.91 15.98 5.78
N ASN A 100 18.77 15.17 6.39
CA ASN A 100 20.09 14.86 5.84
C ASN A 100 20.00 14.00 4.57
N ALA A 101 18.90 13.28 4.37
CA ALA A 101 18.65 12.52 3.13
C ALA A 101 18.51 13.42 1.90
N ASP A 102 18.21 14.71 2.09
CA ASP A 102 18.04 15.67 0.99
C ASP A 102 19.36 16.16 0.38
N ASN A 103 20.48 15.87 1.02
CA ASN A 103 21.81 16.15 0.48
C ASN A 103 21.99 15.43 -0.87
N ALA A 104 22.48 16.16 -1.88
CA ALA A 104 22.68 15.64 -3.23
C ALA A 104 23.60 14.40 -3.27
N GLN A 105 24.66 14.39 -2.44
CA GLN A 105 25.60 13.28 -2.34
C GLN A 105 24.92 12.03 -1.74
N VAL A 106 24.10 12.19 -0.69
CA VAL A 106 23.36 11.10 -0.07
C VAL A 106 22.32 10.52 -1.04
N LYS A 107 21.57 11.38 -1.75
CA LYS A 107 20.63 10.96 -2.79
C LYS A 107 21.30 10.13 -3.88
N GLN A 108 22.47 10.56 -4.33
CA GLN A 108 23.23 9.84 -5.34
C GLN A 108 23.67 8.46 -4.82
N ILE A 109 24.22 8.38 -3.60
CA ILE A 109 24.65 7.13 -2.97
C ILE A 109 23.45 6.18 -2.80
N MET A 110 22.30 6.68 -2.36
CA MET A 110 21.09 5.87 -2.23
C MET A 110 20.59 5.33 -3.57
N ALA A 111 20.63 6.13 -4.63
CA ALA A 111 20.21 5.69 -5.97
C ALA A 111 21.16 4.60 -6.51
N GLU A 112 22.47 4.78 -6.37
CA GLU A 112 23.46 3.79 -6.78
C GLU A 112 23.34 2.50 -5.95
N ALA A 113 23.16 2.62 -4.61
CA ALA A 113 22.96 1.47 -3.74
C ALA A 113 21.71 0.66 -4.11
N ARG A 114 20.64 1.35 -4.51
CA ARG A 114 19.42 0.70 -4.97
C ARG A 114 19.65 -0.09 -6.25
N THR A 115 20.26 0.54 -7.24
CA THR A 115 20.57 -0.11 -8.52
C THR A 115 21.51 -1.31 -8.33
N GLU A 116 22.52 -1.16 -7.49
CA GLU A 116 23.49 -2.24 -7.23
C GLU A 116 22.82 -3.40 -6.45
N ALA A 117 21.98 -3.10 -5.45
CA ALA A 117 21.25 -4.12 -4.70
C ALA A 117 20.23 -4.88 -5.58
N GLU A 118 19.57 -4.21 -6.54
CA GLU A 118 18.67 -4.85 -7.51
C GLU A 118 19.40 -5.85 -8.43
N HIS A 119 20.67 -5.63 -8.70
CA HIS A 119 21.50 -6.50 -9.57
C HIS A 119 22.37 -7.49 -8.80
N SER A 120 22.46 -7.37 -7.49
CA SER A 120 23.22 -8.26 -6.62
C SER A 120 22.29 -9.04 -5.69
N SER A 121 22.81 -10.11 -5.08
CA SER A 121 22.10 -10.83 -4.01
C SER A 121 22.39 -10.24 -2.62
N GLU A 122 22.91 -9.02 -2.55
CA GLU A 122 23.22 -8.34 -1.29
C GLU A 122 22.01 -7.50 -0.81
N ASN A 123 21.91 -7.35 0.50
CA ASN A 123 20.87 -6.46 1.06
C ASN A 123 21.22 -5.00 0.77
N PHE A 124 20.19 -4.20 0.48
CA PHE A 124 20.36 -2.77 0.23
C PHE A 124 21.18 -2.05 1.30
N LEU A 125 20.97 -2.38 2.59
CA LEU A 125 21.68 -1.73 3.68
C LEU A 125 23.20 -1.99 3.63
N ASP A 126 23.62 -3.22 3.28
CA ASP A 126 25.03 -3.59 3.17
C ASP A 126 25.71 -2.81 2.03
N VAL A 127 25.04 -2.75 0.88
CA VAL A 127 25.50 -1.98 -0.29
C VAL A 127 25.58 -0.49 0.04
N PHE A 128 24.56 0.06 0.67
CA PHE A 128 24.50 1.47 1.05
C PHE A 128 25.64 1.85 2.01
N VAL A 129 25.86 1.07 3.07
CA VAL A 129 26.96 1.31 4.03
C VAL A 129 28.30 1.27 3.32
N ARG A 130 28.53 0.28 2.46
CA ARG A 130 29.76 0.12 1.69
C ARG A 130 30.03 1.33 0.78
N LEU A 131 29.03 1.74 -0.01
CA LEU A 131 29.15 2.90 -0.91
C LEU A 131 29.33 4.21 -0.14
N TYR A 132 28.66 4.36 0.99
CA TYR A 132 28.80 5.53 1.84
C TYR A 132 30.22 5.65 2.40
N GLN A 133 30.79 4.54 2.90
CA GLN A 133 32.19 4.51 3.37
C GLN A 133 33.21 4.83 2.26
N GLN A 134 32.94 4.37 1.03
CA GLN A 134 33.82 4.64 -0.11
C GLN A 134 33.80 6.11 -0.53
N LYS A 135 32.61 6.76 -0.51
CA LYS A 135 32.45 8.11 -1.06
C LYS A 135 32.55 9.24 -0.03
N VAL A 136 32.17 8.98 1.21
CA VAL A 136 32.16 9.98 2.28
C VAL A 136 33.30 9.74 3.29
N GLY A 137 33.53 8.47 3.62
CA GLY A 137 34.56 8.08 4.56
C GLY A 137 34.04 7.11 5.63
N LYS A 138 34.96 6.50 6.36
CA LYS A 138 34.64 5.61 7.48
C LYS A 138 34.15 6.40 8.69
N ASP A 139 33.25 5.80 9.45
CA ASP A 139 32.67 6.35 10.70
C ASP A 139 31.96 7.71 10.53
N GLN A 140 31.40 7.93 9.35
CA GLN A 140 30.62 9.14 9.04
C GLN A 140 29.10 8.91 9.02
N LEU A 141 28.63 7.65 9.13
CA LEU A 141 27.21 7.32 9.19
C LEU A 141 26.55 7.90 10.42
N GLY A 142 27.26 8.01 11.56
CA GLY A 142 26.76 8.62 12.77
C GLY A 142 26.21 10.03 12.53
N GLY A 143 26.92 10.86 11.77
CA GLY A 143 26.48 12.20 11.42
C GLY A 143 25.19 12.24 10.59
N LEU A 144 24.97 11.26 9.71
CA LEU A 144 23.80 11.18 8.87
C LEU A 144 22.54 10.86 9.67
N PHE A 145 22.63 9.92 10.61
CA PHE A 145 21.47 9.34 11.32
C PHE A 145 21.26 9.85 12.74
N ALA A 146 22.25 10.56 13.35
CA ALA A 146 22.18 11.00 14.74
C ALA A 146 20.94 11.85 15.05
N LEU A 147 20.39 12.59 14.08
CA LEU A 147 19.25 13.47 14.29
C LEU A 147 17.98 12.66 14.67
N LYS A 148 17.75 11.55 13.99
CA LYS A 148 16.55 10.72 14.16
C LYS A 148 16.77 9.56 15.14
N LEU A 149 17.97 8.99 15.17
CA LEU A 149 18.28 7.80 15.98
C LEU A 149 18.98 8.13 17.30
N LYS A 150 18.87 9.39 17.78
CA LYS A 150 19.41 9.79 19.07
C LYS A 150 18.84 8.99 20.22
N SER A 151 17.54 8.66 20.18
CA SER A 151 16.86 7.82 21.18
C SER A 151 17.40 6.39 21.23
N GLU A 152 17.90 5.87 20.10
CA GLU A 152 18.52 4.55 19.98
C GLU A 152 20.03 4.57 20.29
N GLY A 153 20.54 5.69 20.81
CA GLY A 153 21.93 5.84 21.22
C GLY A 153 22.92 6.16 20.08
N VAL A 154 22.42 6.51 18.89
CA VAL A 154 23.28 6.94 17.79
C VAL A 154 23.73 8.39 18.01
N THR A 155 25.03 8.62 18.02
CA THR A 155 25.67 9.93 18.11
C THR A 155 26.48 10.21 16.85
N PRO A 156 26.87 11.46 16.57
CA PRO A 156 27.71 11.76 15.39
C PRO A 156 29.05 11.03 15.41
N ASN A 157 29.53 10.59 16.59
CA ASN A 157 30.80 9.85 16.75
C ASN A 157 30.62 8.33 16.81
N SER A 158 29.39 7.81 16.59
CA SER A 158 29.14 6.37 16.58
C SER A 158 29.82 5.75 15.37
N THR A 159 30.39 4.55 15.57
CA THR A 159 31.02 3.79 14.48
C THR A 159 29.97 3.30 13.47
N ASP A 160 30.39 3.13 12.21
CA ASP A 160 29.50 2.62 11.16
C ASP A 160 28.87 1.27 11.50
N ALA A 161 29.60 0.40 12.20
CA ALA A 161 29.07 -0.89 12.67
C ALA A 161 27.94 -0.74 13.68
N GLN A 162 28.05 0.21 14.62
CA GLN A 162 27.00 0.49 15.60
C GLN A 162 25.76 1.08 14.91
N VAL A 163 25.97 2.04 14.01
CA VAL A 163 24.86 2.66 13.23
C VAL A 163 24.16 1.61 12.39
N LYS A 164 24.91 0.73 11.70
CA LYS A 164 24.37 -0.35 10.90
C LYS A 164 23.49 -1.29 11.74
N ALA A 165 23.95 -1.71 12.92
CA ALA A 165 23.18 -2.57 13.80
C ALA A 165 21.86 -1.93 14.26
N VAL A 166 21.86 -0.61 14.53
CA VAL A 166 20.64 0.13 14.87
C VAL A 166 19.72 0.22 13.66
N LEU A 167 20.25 0.51 12.46
CA LEU A 167 19.45 0.54 11.23
C LEU A 167 18.81 -0.82 10.92
N GLU A 168 19.53 -1.94 11.10
CA GLU A 168 18.98 -3.29 10.95
C GLU A 168 17.81 -3.52 11.91
N LYS A 169 17.95 -3.10 13.17
CA LYS A 169 16.87 -3.18 14.17
C LYS A 169 15.64 -2.36 13.75
N GLU A 170 15.84 -1.14 13.31
CA GLU A 170 14.74 -0.26 12.86
C GLU A 170 14.05 -0.78 11.59
N ILE A 171 14.83 -1.29 10.63
CA ILE A 171 14.28 -1.93 9.42
C ILE A 171 13.45 -3.16 9.80
N LYS A 172 13.96 -4.00 10.72
CA LYS A 172 13.23 -5.17 11.21
C LYS A 172 11.92 -4.74 11.88
N ALA A 173 11.93 -3.72 12.72
CA ALA A 173 10.72 -3.18 13.34
C ALA A 173 9.72 -2.64 12.30
N ALA A 174 10.19 -1.99 11.23
CA ALA A 174 9.35 -1.52 10.14
C ALA A 174 8.71 -2.70 9.36
N VAL A 175 9.46 -3.78 9.15
CA VAL A 175 8.95 -5.01 8.51
C VAL A 175 7.93 -5.70 9.40
N ASP A 176 8.19 -5.82 10.70
CA ASP A 176 7.26 -6.41 11.67
C ASP A 176 5.94 -5.61 11.74
N ASN A 177 6.03 -4.28 11.73
CA ASN A 177 4.85 -3.42 11.68
C ASN A 177 4.07 -3.62 10.37
N SER A 178 4.76 -3.71 9.23
CA SER A 178 4.15 -3.96 7.93
C SER A 178 3.48 -5.33 7.89
N TYR A 179 4.12 -6.35 8.46
CA TYR A 179 3.54 -7.69 8.62
C TYR A 179 2.21 -7.65 9.41
N GLN A 180 2.17 -6.93 10.53
CA GLN A 180 0.94 -6.79 11.32
C GLN A 180 -0.17 -6.09 10.53
N VAL A 181 0.16 -5.04 9.77
CA VAL A 181 -0.80 -4.34 8.91
C VAL A 181 -1.34 -5.26 7.81
N VAL A 182 -0.46 -6.00 7.14
CA VAL A 182 -0.84 -6.97 6.10
C VAL A 182 -1.75 -8.05 6.68
N ARG A 183 -1.38 -8.62 7.83
CA ARG A 183 -2.18 -9.62 8.54
C ARG A 183 -3.58 -9.11 8.85
N GLN A 184 -3.69 -7.91 9.45
CA GLN A 184 -5.00 -7.32 9.77
C GLN A 184 -5.86 -7.07 8.52
N ARG A 185 -5.24 -6.70 7.41
CA ARG A 185 -5.95 -6.52 6.13
C ARG A 185 -6.49 -7.85 5.62
N ILE A 186 -5.68 -8.89 5.65
CA ILE A 186 -6.05 -10.23 5.19
C ILE A 186 -7.15 -10.82 6.06
N ASP A 187 -7.07 -10.67 7.38
CA ASP A 187 -8.09 -11.12 8.33
C ASP A 187 -9.48 -10.48 8.04
N ARG A 188 -9.49 -9.21 7.63
CA ARG A 188 -10.74 -8.52 7.23
C ARG A 188 -11.35 -9.05 5.94
N PHE A 189 -10.55 -9.70 5.09
CA PHE A 189 -11.04 -10.36 3.87
C PHE A 189 -11.74 -11.67 4.12
N GLY A 190 -11.62 -12.22 5.33
CA GLY A 190 -12.18 -13.52 5.67
C GLY A 190 -11.53 -14.68 4.91
N VAL A 191 -10.24 -14.55 4.58
CA VAL A 191 -9.46 -15.65 4.01
C VAL A 191 -9.27 -16.70 5.09
N ALA A 192 -9.71 -17.91 4.81
CA ALA A 192 -9.49 -19.03 5.71
C ALA A 192 -8.01 -19.43 5.67
N GLN A 193 -7.33 -19.39 6.82
CA GLN A 193 -5.96 -19.87 7.03
C GLN A 193 -4.92 -19.30 6.05
N PRO A 194 -4.71 -17.96 6.01
CA PRO A 194 -3.62 -17.39 5.25
C PRO A 194 -2.28 -17.78 5.88
N ASN A 195 -1.29 -18.11 5.06
CA ASN A 195 0.08 -18.29 5.50
C ASN A 195 0.88 -17.03 5.21
N ILE A 196 1.34 -16.34 6.26
CA ILE A 196 2.08 -15.08 6.13
C ILE A 196 3.42 -15.28 6.82
N GLN A 197 4.51 -15.10 6.08
CA GLN A 197 5.87 -15.32 6.58
C GLN A 197 6.78 -14.17 6.16
N ILE A 198 7.62 -13.70 7.10
CA ILE A 198 8.72 -12.80 6.79
C ILE A 198 9.85 -13.64 6.23
N LEU A 199 10.35 -13.29 5.05
CA LEU A 199 11.47 -13.97 4.45
C LEU A 199 12.77 -13.39 5.01
N GLU A 200 13.62 -14.28 5.55
CA GLU A 200 14.93 -13.92 6.08
C GLU A 200 16.01 -14.57 5.21
N GLY A 201 16.87 -13.75 4.60
CA GLY A 201 17.94 -14.24 3.74
C GLY A 201 18.72 -13.12 3.07
N ARG A 202 19.78 -13.49 2.33
CA ARG A 202 20.51 -12.54 1.52
C ARG A 202 19.60 -12.00 0.40
N GLY A 203 19.51 -10.68 0.30
CA GLY A 203 18.66 -10.02 -0.68
C GLY A 203 17.15 -10.10 -0.40
N GLN A 204 16.72 -10.68 0.72
CA GLN A 204 15.31 -10.86 1.10
C GLN A 204 14.87 -9.94 2.25
N MET A 205 15.76 -9.04 2.70
CA MET A 205 15.43 -8.09 3.76
C MET A 205 14.22 -7.24 3.36
N GLY A 206 13.17 -7.29 4.17
CA GLY A 206 11.94 -6.54 3.91
C GLY A 206 10.87 -7.30 3.13
N GLN A 207 11.10 -8.55 2.75
CA GLN A 207 10.11 -9.33 2.01
C GLN A 207 9.17 -10.10 2.94
N ILE A 208 7.88 -10.06 2.61
CA ILE A 208 6.81 -10.76 3.31
C ILE A 208 6.09 -11.62 2.27
N MET A 209 6.17 -12.92 2.43
CA MET A 209 5.42 -13.89 1.62
C MET A 209 4.02 -14.06 2.19
N VAL A 210 3.03 -14.00 1.33
CA VAL A 210 1.61 -14.14 1.68
C VAL A 210 0.97 -15.16 0.77
N GLU A 211 0.57 -16.29 1.35
CA GLU A 211 -0.17 -17.33 0.65
C GLU A 211 -1.63 -17.30 1.10
N MET A 212 -2.52 -17.23 0.16
CA MET A 212 -3.96 -17.12 0.40
C MET A 212 -4.70 -18.20 -0.39
N PRO A 213 -4.91 -19.39 0.21
CA PRO A 213 -5.64 -20.45 -0.45
C PRO A 213 -7.13 -20.12 -0.60
N GLY A 214 -7.73 -20.56 -1.70
CA GLY A 214 -9.17 -20.44 -1.96
C GLY A 214 -9.65 -19.05 -2.40
N ILE A 215 -8.78 -18.11 -2.69
CA ILE A 215 -9.14 -16.79 -3.22
C ILE A 215 -9.64 -16.91 -4.67
N LYS A 216 -10.85 -16.40 -4.92
CA LYS A 216 -11.47 -16.36 -6.26
C LYS A 216 -11.16 -15.07 -7.04
N GLU A 217 -10.83 -13.95 -6.33
CA GLU A 217 -10.60 -12.62 -6.92
C GLU A 217 -9.19 -12.09 -6.59
N PRO A 218 -8.11 -12.61 -7.21
CA PRO A 218 -6.74 -12.25 -6.88
C PRO A 218 -6.43 -10.76 -7.14
N GLU A 219 -6.99 -10.17 -8.19
CA GLU A 219 -6.75 -8.76 -8.54
C GLU A 219 -7.32 -7.77 -7.50
N ARG A 220 -8.46 -8.10 -6.90
CA ARG A 220 -9.04 -7.29 -5.84
C ARG A 220 -8.18 -7.30 -4.58
N VAL A 221 -7.68 -8.50 -4.23
CA VAL A 221 -6.78 -8.65 -3.07
C VAL A 221 -5.46 -7.94 -3.30
N ARG A 222 -4.88 -8.06 -4.50
CA ARG A 222 -3.65 -7.34 -4.87
C ARG A 222 -3.81 -5.83 -4.67
N LYS A 223 -4.87 -5.22 -5.20
CA LYS A 223 -5.13 -3.78 -5.04
C LYS A 223 -5.24 -3.36 -3.57
N LEU A 224 -5.82 -4.20 -2.73
CA LEU A 224 -5.97 -3.91 -1.31
C LEU A 224 -4.67 -4.08 -0.52
N LEU A 225 -3.85 -5.06 -0.87
CA LEU A 225 -2.54 -5.25 -0.26
C LEU A 225 -1.57 -4.13 -0.66
N GLN A 226 -1.64 -3.67 -1.91
CA GLN A 226 -0.82 -2.57 -2.42
C GLN A 226 -1.27 -1.20 -1.92
N GLY A 227 -2.51 -1.07 -1.44
CA GLY A 227 -3.03 0.18 -0.90
C GLY A 227 -2.24 0.63 0.32
N SER A 228 -1.36 1.62 0.15
CA SER A 228 -0.73 2.33 1.26
C SER A 228 -1.62 3.53 1.63
N ALA A 229 -1.90 3.70 2.91
CA ALA A 229 -2.55 4.89 3.43
C ALA A 229 -1.51 5.69 4.24
N ASN A 230 -1.17 6.88 3.79
CA ASN A 230 -0.43 7.83 4.59
C ASN A 230 -1.43 8.58 5.48
N LEU A 231 -1.17 8.59 6.77
CA LEU A 231 -1.92 9.44 7.69
C LEU A 231 -1.27 10.82 7.68
N GLU A 232 -2.02 11.79 7.17
CA GLU A 232 -1.58 13.18 7.12
C GLU A 232 -2.55 14.03 7.94
N PHE A 233 -2.00 14.89 8.77
CA PHE A 233 -2.76 15.87 9.52
C PHE A 233 -2.58 17.24 8.85
N TRP A 234 -3.69 17.81 8.38
CA TRP A 234 -3.69 19.12 7.74
C TRP A 234 -4.38 20.11 8.66
N GLU A 235 -3.71 21.23 8.92
CA GLU A 235 -4.37 22.37 9.54
C GLU A 235 -5.36 22.98 8.55
N THR A 236 -6.60 23.12 8.96
CA THR A 236 -7.66 23.73 8.14
C THR A 236 -7.93 25.13 8.64
N TYR A 237 -7.97 26.07 7.71
CA TYR A 237 -8.31 27.46 7.98
C TYR A 237 -9.74 27.72 7.51
N ASN A 238 -10.48 28.53 8.26
CA ASN A 238 -11.78 29.02 7.81
C ASN A 238 -11.60 29.99 6.65
N LEU A 239 -12.56 29.98 5.71
CA LEU A 239 -12.47 30.85 4.53
C LEU A 239 -12.30 32.33 4.91
N ASN A 240 -12.93 32.77 6.00
CA ASN A 240 -12.82 34.14 6.50
C ASN A 240 -11.40 34.55 6.92
N GLU A 241 -10.58 33.58 7.40
CA GLU A 241 -9.21 33.83 7.83
C GLU A 241 -8.26 34.00 6.66
N ILE A 242 -8.50 33.27 5.58
CA ILE A 242 -7.62 33.27 4.40
C ILE A 242 -8.10 34.17 3.25
N GLN A 243 -9.31 34.72 3.35
CA GLN A 243 -9.92 35.54 2.30
C GLN A 243 -9.05 36.73 1.88
N GLY A 244 -8.43 37.41 2.85
CA GLY A 244 -7.52 38.52 2.57
C GLY A 244 -6.24 38.09 1.84
N ALA A 245 -5.68 36.93 2.21
CA ALA A 245 -4.51 36.38 1.56
C ALA A 245 -4.81 35.88 0.15
N LEU A 246 -5.97 35.26 -0.06
CA LEU A 246 -6.44 34.84 -1.38
C LEU A 246 -6.66 36.02 -2.34
N ALA A 247 -7.30 37.11 -1.87
CA ALA A 247 -7.48 38.31 -2.66
C ALA A 247 -6.16 39.00 -3.05
N ALA A 248 -5.17 38.99 -2.13
CA ALA A 248 -3.84 39.49 -2.41
C ALA A 248 -3.09 38.63 -3.43
N LEU A 249 -3.23 37.30 -3.37
CA LEU A 249 -2.66 36.37 -4.34
C LEU A 249 -3.30 36.52 -5.72
N ASP A 250 -4.63 36.64 -5.76
CA ASP A 250 -5.36 36.82 -7.01
C ASP A 250 -4.95 38.11 -7.74
N THR A 251 -4.79 39.22 -7.03
CA THR A 251 -4.29 40.47 -7.58
C THR A 251 -2.85 40.37 -8.10
N ARG A 252 -1.97 39.64 -7.39
CA ARG A 252 -0.59 39.39 -7.85
C ARG A 252 -0.54 38.51 -9.08
N LEU A 253 -1.38 37.46 -9.16
CA LEU A 253 -1.47 36.60 -10.32
C LEU A 253 -2.04 37.33 -11.53
N ALA A 254 -3.07 38.19 -11.35
CA ALA A 254 -3.60 39.03 -12.40
C ALA A 254 -2.55 40.01 -12.96
N GLN A 255 -1.76 40.64 -12.09
CA GLN A 255 -0.64 41.51 -12.49
C GLN A 255 0.48 40.77 -13.24
N ALA A 256 0.85 39.56 -12.74
CA ALA A 256 1.86 38.71 -13.38
C ALA A 256 1.42 38.22 -14.76
N ASN A 257 0.12 37.89 -14.92
CA ASN A 257 -0.43 37.48 -16.21
C ASN A 257 -0.55 38.64 -17.20
N ASN A 258 -0.90 39.84 -16.73
CA ASN A 258 -0.92 41.04 -17.57
C ASN A 258 0.48 41.51 -17.98
N GLY A 259 1.49 41.36 -17.10
CA GLY A 259 2.90 41.62 -17.42
C GLY A 259 3.48 40.67 -18.48
N LYS A 260 3.01 39.42 -18.53
CA LYS A 260 3.42 38.44 -19.56
C LYS A 260 2.78 38.67 -20.93
N GLN A 261 1.65 39.38 -20.99
CA GLN A 261 1.03 39.74 -22.27
C GLN A 261 1.71 40.96 -22.90
N GLY A 262 2.30 41.86 -22.11
CA GLY A 262 3.10 42.99 -22.63
C GLY A 262 4.45 42.59 -23.20
N ALA A 263 5.06 41.50 -22.74
CA ALA A 263 6.35 41.01 -23.18
C ALA A 263 6.32 40.09 -24.42
N LYS A 264 5.13 39.74 -24.94
CA LYS A 264 4.95 38.86 -26.12
C LYS A 264 4.73 39.60 -27.43
N ALA A 265 4.80 40.93 -27.44
CA ALA A 265 4.65 41.68 -28.69
C ALA A 265 5.94 41.88 -29.51
N ASP A 266 7.16 41.55 -28.94
CA ASP A 266 8.43 41.82 -29.62
C ASP A 266 9.30 40.59 -29.94
N SER A 267 8.76 39.37 -29.90
CA SER A 267 9.53 38.17 -30.28
C SER A 267 8.72 37.19 -31.13
N ALA A 268 8.20 37.71 -32.26
CA ALA A 268 7.62 36.86 -33.29
C ALA A 268 8.64 36.63 -34.41
N LYS A 269 9.60 35.74 -34.18
CA LYS A 269 10.30 34.96 -35.22
C LYS A 269 11.16 33.90 -34.52
N VAL A 270 10.91 32.66 -34.84
CA VAL A 270 11.64 31.41 -34.60
C VAL A 270 10.86 30.44 -33.72
N ASP A 271 10.44 29.43 -34.40
CA ASP A 271 10.30 28.00 -34.11
C ASP A 271 8.89 27.40 -34.09
N SER A 272 8.54 26.86 -35.28
CA SER A 272 7.25 26.20 -35.59
C SER A 272 7.18 24.71 -35.22
N THR A 273 8.06 24.18 -34.36
CA THR A 273 8.16 22.72 -34.14
C THR A 273 7.76 22.22 -32.77
N LYS A 274 7.19 23.04 -31.89
CA LYS A 274 6.75 22.63 -30.55
C LYS A 274 5.25 22.67 -30.29
N GLN A 275 4.42 22.98 -31.28
CA GLN A 275 2.98 23.17 -31.12
C GLN A 275 2.13 21.93 -31.41
N GLU A 276 2.67 20.89 -31.99
CA GLU A 276 1.91 19.67 -32.35
C GLU A 276 1.68 18.68 -31.20
N LYS A 277 2.51 18.70 -30.13
CA LYS A 277 2.34 17.80 -28.98
C LYS A 277 1.37 18.31 -27.89
N ALA A 278 1.01 19.59 -27.93
CA ALA A 278 0.07 20.16 -26.94
C ALA A 278 -1.39 20.16 -27.45
N ALA A 279 -1.61 20.00 -28.74
CA ALA A 279 -2.93 19.96 -29.34
C ALA A 279 -3.60 18.58 -29.24
N THR A 280 -2.83 17.49 -29.26
CA THR A 280 -3.32 16.10 -29.11
C THR A 280 -3.80 15.80 -27.70
N ALA A 281 -3.12 16.30 -26.65
CA ALA A 281 -3.53 16.11 -25.27
C ALA A 281 -4.83 16.83 -24.88
N LYS A 282 -5.20 17.92 -25.58
CA LYS A 282 -6.48 18.63 -25.35
C LYS A 282 -7.65 18.02 -26.11
N ALA A 283 -7.40 17.32 -27.19
CA ALA A 283 -8.45 16.63 -27.97
C ALA A 283 -8.92 15.36 -27.26
N ASP A 284 -8.02 14.61 -26.61
CA ASP A 284 -8.36 13.40 -25.87
C ASP A 284 -9.14 13.68 -24.58
N ALA A 285 -8.85 14.79 -23.89
CA ALA A 285 -9.59 15.20 -22.71
C ALA A 285 -11.02 15.67 -23.05
N ALA A 286 -11.23 16.31 -24.20
CA ALA A 286 -12.55 16.74 -24.66
C ALA A 286 -13.42 15.57 -25.17
N ALA A 287 -12.80 14.51 -25.72
CA ALA A 287 -13.48 13.30 -26.14
C ALA A 287 -13.94 12.45 -24.94
N ALA A 288 -13.09 12.36 -23.87
CA ALA A 288 -13.45 11.65 -22.63
C ALA A 288 -14.59 12.31 -21.86
N LEU A 289 -14.71 13.65 -21.90
CA LEU A 289 -15.82 14.38 -21.27
C LEU A 289 -17.13 14.24 -22.05
N LYS A 290 -17.08 14.01 -23.37
CA LYS A 290 -18.28 13.79 -24.21
C LYS A 290 -18.86 12.39 -24.09
N SER A 291 -18.06 11.39 -23.74
CA SER A 291 -18.53 10.01 -23.50
C SER A 291 -19.26 9.86 -22.15
N LEU A 292 -18.88 10.65 -21.14
CA LEU A 292 -19.51 10.64 -19.81
C LEU A 292 -20.87 11.37 -19.76
N SER A 293 -21.20 12.18 -20.77
CA SER A 293 -22.48 12.92 -20.83
C SER A 293 -23.60 12.17 -21.57
N LYS A 294 -23.31 10.98 -22.13
CA LYS A 294 -24.28 10.24 -22.96
C LYS A 294 -25.13 9.22 -22.20
N ASP A 295 -24.76 8.90 -20.95
CA ASP A 295 -25.46 7.89 -20.14
C ASP A 295 -26.43 8.44 -19.08
N LYS A 296 -26.80 9.74 -19.16
CA LYS A 296 -27.87 10.31 -18.35
C LYS A 296 -28.94 10.98 -19.21
N LYS A 297 -29.74 10.15 -19.89
CA LYS A 297 -31.01 10.59 -20.44
C LYS A 297 -32.12 9.71 -19.87
N GLY A 298 -32.75 10.20 -18.82
CA GLY A 298 -33.95 9.61 -18.25
C GLY A 298 -34.31 10.22 -16.90
N ALA A 299 -34.74 11.46 -16.86
CA ALA A 299 -35.77 12.04 -15.95
C ALA A 299 -35.85 13.55 -16.18
N GLU A 300 -36.98 13.93 -16.83
CA GLU A 300 -37.79 15.14 -16.82
C GLU A 300 -37.20 16.52 -16.45
N ALA A 301 -37.14 17.31 -17.45
CA ALA A 301 -37.73 18.65 -17.74
C ALA A 301 -38.13 19.54 -16.56
N GLN A 302 -37.47 20.72 -16.47
CA GLN A 302 -38.12 22.04 -16.57
C GLN A 302 -37.07 23.15 -16.69
N THR A 303 -37.16 23.80 -17.85
CA THR A 303 -36.85 25.18 -18.26
C THR A 303 -36.17 26.15 -17.29
N ALA A 304 -34.97 26.61 -17.67
CA ALA A 304 -34.63 28.03 -17.65
C ALA A 304 -33.47 28.28 -18.64
N THR A 305 -33.79 28.98 -19.72
CA THR A 305 -32.88 29.60 -20.68
C THR A 305 -31.93 30.57 -19.97
N ALA A 306 -30.66 30.31 -19.97
CA ALA A 306 -29.63 31.30 -19.62
C ALA A 306 -28.59 31.36 -20.76
N GLN A 307 -28.59 32.47 -21.47
CA GLN A 307 -27.55 32.84 -22.43
C GLN A 307 -26.14 32.84 -21.77
N PRO A 308 -25.09 32.48 -22.48
CA PRO A 308 -23.75 32.55 -21.94
C PRO A 308 -23.30 33.99 -21.75
N ASN A 309 -23.20 34.38 -20.49
CA ASN A 309 -22.84 35.74 -20.09
C ASN A 309 -21.37 36.04 -20.44
N LYS A 310 -21.13 36.88 -21.45
CA LYS A 310 -19.80 37.41 -21.80
C LYS A 310 -19.11 38.07 -20.59
N ALA A 311 -19.88 38.57 -19.64
CA ALA A 311 -19.40 39.16 -18.39
C ALA A 311 -18.68 38.13 -17.49
N ARG A 312 -19.14 36.84 -17.46
CA ARG A 312 -18.51 35.77 -16.64
C ARG A 312 -17.18 35.35 -17.21
N ALA A 313 -17.00 35.36 -18.52
CA ALA A 313 -15.72 35.08 -19.18
C ALA A 313 -14.69 36.18 -18.98
N ALA A 314 -15.13 37.43 -18.85
CA ALA A 314 -14.26 38.57 -18.52
C ALA A 314 -13.89 38.57 -17.04
N ALA A 315 -14.80 38.23 -16.14
CA ALA A 315 -14.55 38.11 -14.71
C ALA A 315 -13.52 36.95 -14.39
N LEU A 316 -13.62 35.81 -15.06
CA LEU A 316 -12.69 34.69 -14.92
C LEU A 316 -11.27 35.01 -15.44
N LYS A 317 -11.13 35.97 -16.34
CA LYS A 317 -9.80 36.46 -16.79
C LYS A 317 -9.20 37.49 -15.83
N ALA A 318 -10.03 38.24 -15.11
CA ALA A 318 -9.59 39.19 -14.12
C ALA A 318 -9.31 38.60 -12.75
N HIS A 319 -9.98 37.50 -12.40
CA HIS A 319 -9.91 36.84 -11.10
C HIS A 319 -9.79 35.30 -11.28
N PRO A 320 -8.59 34.77 -11.56
CA PRO A 320 -8.39 33.36 -11.89
C PRO A 320 -8.60 32.38 -10.72
N LEU A 321 -8.79 32.86 -9.49
CA LEU A 321 -9.00 32.06 -8.28
C LEU A 321 -10.46 32.08 -7.77
N LEU A 322 -11.36 32.79 -8.41
CA LEU A 322 -12.81 32.78 -8.18
C LEU A 322 -13.51 32.04 -9.33
#